data_aed554c1d384cf232d15a91dcaba7bfd
#
_entry.id   aed554c1d384cf232d15a91dcaba7bfd
#
_cell.length_a   1.000
_cell.length_b   1.000
_cell.length_c   1.000
_cell.angle_alpha   90.00
_cell.angle_beta   90.00
_cell.angle_gamma   90.00
#
_symmetry.space_group_name_H-M   'P 1'
#
loop_
_entity.id
_entity.type
_entity.pdbx_description
1 polymer ?
#
loop_
_entity_poly.entity_id
_entity_poly.type
_entity_poly.pdbx_seq_one_letter_code
_entity_poly.pdbx_strand_id
1 'polypeptide(L)'
;APTPEGMEFVIMLAFGLPKGELNRPAEKAHRESMERLCVYKQEPLRETQELIEAARLAPSSLNSQPWKFVVYRNRLHIFEVQKRQGGKRSAWQEINMGIMMAHILMAAEEYWIDVTMTHSDNLAEKPVANYRYVGSVLVKP
;
A
#
# COMPACT_ATOMS: atom_id res chain seq x y z
N ALA A 1 23.94 18.40 4.13
CA ALA A 1 23.81 19.25 5.34
C ALA A 1 23.78 18.36 6.57
N PRO A 2 24.40 18.75 7.69
CA PRO A 2 24.33 17.96 8.92
C PRO A 2 22.89 17.94 9.45
N THR A 3 22.50 16.78 9.98
CA THR A 3 21.19 16.63 10.62
C THR A 3 21.23 17.37 11.97
N PRO A 4 20.23 18.20 12.33
CA PRO A 4 20.18 18.86 13.62
C PRO A 4 20.21 17.85 14.78
N GLU A 5 20.73 18.27 15.92
CA GLU A 5 20.83 17.43 17.11
C GLU A 5 19.44 16.93 17.54
N GLY A 6 19.32 15.64 17.83
CA GLY A 6 18.05 14.99 18.19
C GLY A 6 17.15 14.61 17.03
N MET A 7 17.57 14.85 15.77
CA MET A 7 16.86 14.40 14.57
C MET A 7 17.61 13.29 13.86
N GLU A 8 16.85 12.33 13.30
CA GLU A 8 17.38 11.26 12.47
C GLU A 8 16.96 11.50 11.01
N PHE A 9 17.90 11.33 10.08
CA PHE A 9 17.59 11.40 8.65
C PHE A 9 16.76 10.20 8.24
N VAL A 10 15.56 10.45 7.69
CA VAL A 10 14.64 9.40 7.25
C VAL A 10 14.66 9.26 5.73
N ILE A 11 14.42 10.35 5.00
CA ILE A 11 14.30 10.32 3.54
C ILE A 11 14.60 11.69 2.93
N MET A 12 15.08 11.70 1.71
CA MET A 12 15.23 12.91 0.90
C MET A 12 14.16 12.95 -0.18
N LEU A 13 13.43 14.04 -0.28
CA LEU A 13 12.52 14.31 -1.39
C LEU A 13 13.14 15.32 -2.34
N ALA A 14 13.26 14.94 -3.62
CA ALA A 14 13.67 15.84 -4.69
C ALA A 14 12.46 16.14 -5.57
N PHE A 15 12.23 17.40 -5.86
CA PHE A 15 11.15 17.86 -6.74
C PHE A 15 11.62 18.98 -7.67
N GLY A 16 10.95 19.10 -8.82
CA GLY A 16 11.30 20.07 -9.84
C GLY A 16 10.56 19.81 -11.14
N LEU A 17 10.87 20.60 -12.15
CA LEU A 17 10.33 20.42 -13.50
C LEU A 17 11.14 19.35 -14.24
N PRO A 18 10.52 18.28 -14.72
CA PRO A 18 11.23 17.25 -15.49
C PRO A 18 11.60 17.75 -16.90
N LYS A 19 12.65 17.18 -17.47
CA LYS A 19 13.04 17.45 -18.87
C LYS A 19 12.19 16.72 -19.91
N GLY A 20 11.25 15.89 -19.52
CA GLY A 20 10.45 15.04 -20.39
C GLY A 20 9.00 14.97 -19.96
N GLU A 21 8.33 13.88 -20.32
CA GLU A 21 6.95 13.64 -19.94
C GLU A 21 6.81 13.59 -18.39
N LEU A 22 5.80 14.31 -17.89
CA LEU A 22 5.54 14.44 -16.46
C LEU A 22 5.03 13.12 -15.87
N ASN A 23 4.27 12.37 -16.64
CA ASN A 23 3.57 11.18 -16.20
C ASN A 23 4.01 9.95 -17.00
N ARG A 24 4.15 8.84 -16.29
CA ARG A 24 4.29 7.53 -16.92
C ARG A 24 2.91 6.88 -16.98
N PRO A 25 2.43 6.47 -18.16
CA PRO A 25 1.19 5.72 -18.27
C PRO A 25 1.21 4.46 -17.39
N ALA A 26 0.05 4.11 -16.81
CA ALA A 26 -0.07 2.98 -15.89
C ALA A 26 0.39 1.64 -16.51
N GLU A 27 0.18 1.46 -17.81
CA GLU A 27 0.56 0.26 -18.58
C GLU A 27 2.09 0.10 -18.68
N LYS A 28 2.83 1.20 -18.59
CA LYS A 28 4.31 1.20 -18.60
C LYS A 28 4.91 1.05 -17.21
N ALA A 29 4.10 1.02 -16.16
CA ALA A 29 4.56 0.79 -14.81
C ALA A 29 4.75 -0.72 -14.58
N HIS A 30 5.97 -1.15 -14.27
CA HIS A 30 6.21 -2.54 -13.87
C HIS A 30 5.60 -2.78 -12.49
N ARG A 31 4.39 -3.35 -12.47
CA ARG A 31 3.66 -3.69 -11.24
C ARG A 31 3.23 -5.14 -11.27
N GLU A 32 3.13 -5.74 -10.09
CA GLU A 32 2.57 -7.07 -9.94
C GLU A 32 1.11 -7.11 -10.41
N SER A 33 0.68 -8.28 -10.89
CA SER A 33 -0.70 -8.47 -11.32
C SER A 33 -1.65 -8.58 -10.12
N MET A 34 -2.95 -8.35 -10.37
CA MET A 34 -3.97 -8.47 -9.34
C MET A 34 -4.04 -9.89 -8.75
N GLU A 35 -3.85 -10.91 -9.57
CA GLU A 35 -3.85 -12.32 -9.13
C GLU A 35 -2.70 -12.61 -8.14
N ARG A 36 -1.57 -11.90 -8.29
CA ARG A 36 -0.46 -12.03 -7.36
C ARG A 36 -0.66 -11.20 -6.09
N LEU A 37 -1.35 -10.07 -6.18
CA LEU A 37 -1.55 -9.16 -5.05
C LEU A 37 -2.78 -9.52 -4.21
N CYS A 38 -3.83 -10.06 -4.82
CA CYS A 38 -5.14 -10.18 -4.20
C CYS A 38 -5.58 -11.64 -3.99
N VAL A 39 -6.24 -11.87 -2.87
CA VAL A 39 -7.04 -13.07 -2.61
C VAL A 39 -8.50 -12.61 -2.49
N TYR A 40 -9.28 -12.87 -3.51
CA TYR A 40 -10.71 -12.52 -3.54
C TYR A 40 -11.53 -13.52 -2.73
N LYS A 41 -12.26 -13.02 -1.73
CA LYS A 41 -13.23 -13.77 -0.93
C LYS A 41 -14.66 -13.51 -1.38
N GLN A 42 -14.89 -12.34 -1.96
CA GLN A 42 -16.16 -11.90 -2.54
C GLN A 42 -15.85 -11.03 -3.75
N GLU A 43 -16.83 -10.92 -4.66
CA GLU A 43 -16.76 -9.95 -5.76
C GLU A 43 -16.75 -8.52 -5.17
N PRO A 44 -15.71 -7.70 -5.44
CA PRO A 44 -15.63 -6.36 -4.91
C PRO A 44 -16.64 -5.42 -5.59
N LEU A 45 -17.05 -4.40 -4.85
CA LEU A 45 -17.70 -3.23 -5.46
C LEU A 45 -16.70 -2.54 -6.41
N ARG A 46 -17.22 -1.79 -7.36
CA ARG A 46 -16.42 -0.97 -8.27
C ARG A 46 -15.47 -0.05 -7.48
N GLU A 47 -15.98 0.61 -6.47
CA GLU A 47 -15.23 1.50 -5.59
C GLU A 47 -14.06 0.77 -4.91
N THR A 48 -14.31 -0.44 -4.41
CA THR A 48 -13.25 -1.27 -3.82
C THR A 48 -12.19 -1.64 -4.86
N GLN A 49 -12.60 -1.94 -6.09
CA GLN A 49 -11.68 -2.28 -7.18
C GLN A 49 -10.80 -1.09 -7.59
N GLU A 50 -11.35 0.13 -7.66
CA GLU A 50 -10.60 1.36 -7.94
C GLU A 50 -9.52 1.61 -6.88
N LEU A 51 -9.84 1.39 -5.60
CA LEU A 51 -8.87 1.55 -4.51
C LEU A 51 -7.74 0.52 -4.58
N ILE A 52 -8.05 -0.73 -4.95
CA ILE A 52 -7.02 -1.78 -5.12
C ILE A 52 -6.09 -1.43 -6.28
N GLU A 53 -6.64 -0.93 -7.39
CA GLU A 53 -5.83 -0.52 -8.54
C GLU A 53 -4.89 0.65 -8.19
N ALA A 54 -5.37 1.63 -7.44
CA ALA A 54 -4.53 2.70 -6.92
C ALA A 54 -3.40 2.18 -6.02
N ALA A 55 -3.72 1.24 -5.13
CA ALA A 55 -2.73 0.57 -4.28
C ALA A 55 -1.69 -0.20 -5.09
N ARG A 56 -2.12 -0.90 -6.17
CA ARG A 56 -1.24 -1.65 -7.08
C ARG A 56 -0.23 -0.73 -7.76
N LEU A 57 -0.65 0.46 -8.16
CA LEU A 57 0.18 1.44 -8.86
C LEU A 57 1.16 2.17 -7.95
N ALA A 58 1.03 2.07 -6.64
CA ALA A 58 1.91 2.72 -5.69
C ALA A 58 3.39 2.36 -5.93
N PRO A 59 4.32 3.32 -5.84
CA PRO A 59 5.75 3.04 -5.89
C PRO A 59 6.23 2.40 -4.59
N SER A 60 7.34 1.67 -4.68
CA SER A 60 8.02 1.10 -3.53
C SER A 60 9.52 1.05 -3.74
N SER A 61 10.26 1.02 -2.66
CA SER A 61 11.72 0.87 -2.67
C SER A 61 12.11 -0.38 -3.46
N LEU A 62 13.01 -0.24 -4.43
CA LEU A 62 13.44 -1.31 -5.35
C LEU A 62 12.27 -2.00 -6.06
N ASN A 63 11.14 -1.33 -6.20
CA ASN A 63 9.89 -1.88 -6.75
C ASN A 63 9.44 -3.18 -6.06
N SER A 64 9.68 -3.29 -4.75
CA SER A 64 9.49 -4.52 -3.97
C SER A 64 8.03 -4.91 -3.75
N GLN A 65 7.11 -3.96 -3.84
CA GLN A 65 5.65 -4.14 -3.73
C GLN A 65 5.26 -5.12 -2.61
N PRO A 66 5.61 -4.80 -1.34
CA PRO A 66 5.55 -5.76 -0.25
C PRO A 66 4.15 -5.94 0.34
N TRP A 67 3.11 -5.66 -0.40
CA TRP A 67 1.72 -5.73 0.03
C TRP A 67 0.97 -6.90 -0.58
N LYS A 68 -0.02 -7.37 0.17
CA LYS A 68 -1.02 -8.35 -0.24
C LYS A 68 -2.38 -7.92 0.29
N PHE A 69 -3.42 -8.27 -0.44
CA PHE A 69 -4.78 -7.88 -0.12
C PHE A 69 -5.69 -9.11 -0.01
N VAL A 70 -6.53 -9.12 1.01
CA VAL A 70 -7.69 -10.03 1.08
C VAL A 70 -8.93 -9.19 0.84
N VAL A 71 -9.62 -9.49 -0.25
CA VAL A 71 -10.66 -8.65 -0.84
C VAL A 71 -12.04 -9.23 -0.55
N TYR A 72 -12.89 -8.41 0.04
CA TYR A 72 -14.32 -8.64 0.22
C TYR A 72 -15.12 -7.61 -0.60
N ARG A 73 -16.42 -7.73 -0.60
CA ARG A 73 -17.30 -6.84 -1.38
C ARG A 73 -16.98 -5.35 -1.18
N ASN A 74 -16.95 -4.89 0.08
CA ASN A 74 -16.71 -3.49 0.46
C ASN A 74 -15.59 -3.34 1.48
N ARG A 75 -14.69 -4.32 1.55
CA ARG A 75 -13.60 -4.33 2.54
C ARG A 75 -12.33 -4.90 1.95
N LEU A 76 -11.24 -4.28 2.31
CA LEU A 76 -9.90 -4.66 1.90
C LEU A 76 -9.06 -4.86 3.17
N HIS A 77 -8.58 -6.09 3.42
CA HIS A 77 -7.58 -6.33 4.45
C HIS A 77 -6.19 -6.26 3.83
N ILE A 78 -5.32 -5.52 4.45
CA ILE A 78 -3.97 -5.20 3.97
C ILE A 78 -2.95 -6.00 4.79
N PHE A 79 -2.11 -6.72 4.09
CA PHE A 79 -1.01 -7.49 4.66
C PHE A 79 0.32 -7.07 4.07
N GLU A 80 1.35 -7.09 4.90
CA GLU A 80 2.73 -6.91 4.51
C GLU A 80 3.41 -8.27 4.36
N VAL A 81 4.13 -8.46 3.26
CA VAL A 81 4.95 -9.66 3.04
C VAL A 81 6.18 -9.62 3.93
N GLN A 82 6.32 -10.57 4.83
CA GLN A 82 7.50 -10.72 5.67
C GLN A 82 8.57 -11.52 4.95
N LYS A 83 9.70 -10.89 4.66
CA LYS A 83 10.87 -11.64 4.16
C LYS A 83 11.47 -12.47 5.30
N ARG A 84 11.78 -13.73 5.00
CA ARG A 84 12.26 -14.78 5.91
C ARG A 84 13.69 -14.57 6.49
N GLN A 85 14.18 -13.35 6.65
CA GLN A 85 15.51 -13.13 7.19
C GLN A 85 15.50 -12.24 8.44
N GLY A 86 15.79 -12.87 9.58
CA GLY A 86 16.44 -12.24 10.73
C GLY A 86 15.72 -11.13 11.50
N GLY A 87 14.43 -11.00 11.39
CA GLY A 87 13.58 -10.40 12.43
C GLY A 87 13.59 -8.88 12.61
N LYS A 88 14.42 -8.09 11.96
CA LYS A 88 14.30 -6.63 12.03
C LYS A 88 13.53 -6.11 10.81
N ARG A 89 12.39 -5.49 11.08
CA ARG A 89 11.60 -4.74 10.12
C ARG A 89 12.46 -3.62 9.55
N SER A 90 12.61 -3.60 8.24
CA SER A 90 13.28 -2.48 7.60
C SER A 90 12.37 -1.26 7.66
N ALA A 91 12.88 -0.10 8.08
CA ALA A 91 12.15 1.17 8.02
C ALA A 91 11.56 1.42 6.61
N TRP A 92 12.24 0.94 5.56
CA TRP A 92 11.76 1.02 4.19
C TRP A 92 10.46 0.24 3.92
N GLN A 93 10.21 -0.85 4.64
CA GLN A 93 8.94 -1.57 4.50
C GLN A 93 7.77 -0.78 5.06
N GLU A 94 7.97 -0.12 6.20
CA GLU A 94 6.95 0.76 6.79
C GLU A 94 6.63 1.93 5.88
N ILE A 95 7.65 2.56 5.31
CA ILE A 95 7.50 3.65 4.34
C ILE A 95 6.74 3.16 3.10
N ASN A 96 7.11 1.99 2.54
CA ASN A 96 6.42 1.42 1.39
C ASN A 96 4.93 1.17 1.67
N MET A 97 4.61 0.64 2.86
CA MET A 97 3.20 0.43 3.25
C MET A 97 2.47 1.76 3.40
N GLY A 98 3.10 2.78 3.99
CA GLY A 98 2.55 4.13 4.09
C GLY A 98 2.28 4.76 2.72
N ILE A 99 3.21 4.62 1.77
CA ILE A 99 3.02 5.11 0.39
C ILE A 99 1.81 4.43 -0.28
N MET A 100 1.71 3.11 -0.18
CA MET A 100 0.58 2.37 -0.74
C MET A 100 -0.75 2.80 -0.10
N MET A 101 -0.79 2.96 1.23
CA MET A 101 -1.99 3.43 1.93
C MET A 101 -2.37 4.86 1.53
N ALA A 102 -1.38 5.74 1.33
CA ALA A 102 -1.63 7.09 0.81
C ALA A 102 -2.25 7.06 -0.59
N HIS A 103 -1.82 6.16 -1.48
CA HIS A 103 -2.44 5.98 -2.79
C HIS A 103 -3.91 5.56 -2.69
N ILE A 104 -4.27 4.68 -1.75
CA ILE A 104 -5.66 4.32 -1.49
C ILE A 104 -6.46 5.55 -1.05
N LEU A 105 -5.94 6.34 -0.10
CA LEU A 105 -6.64 7.51 0.44
C LEU A 105 -6.80 8.61 -0.62
N MET A 106 -5.75 8.87 -1.41
CA MET A 106 -5.82 9.85 -2.51
C MET A 106 -6.83 9.42 -3.58
N ALA A 107 -6.88 8.15 -3.93
CA ALA A 107 -7.88 7.63 -4.86
C ALA A 107 -9.29 7.71 -4.28
N ALA A 108 -9.46 7.43 -2.99
CA ALA A 108 -10.75 7.58 -2.32
C ALA A 108 -11.25 9.03 -2.38
N GLU A 109 -10.37 10.01 -2.15
CA GLU A 109 -10.69 11.42 -2.26
C GLU A 109 -11.02 11.82 -3.71
N GLU A 110 -10.20 11.42 -4.67
CA GLU A 110 -10.38 11.74 -6.10
C GLU A 110 -11.71 11.20 -6.65
N TYR A 111 -12.08 9.98 -6.23
CA TYR A 111 -13.29 9.31 -6.70
C TYR A 111 -14.53 9.50 -5.80
N TRP A 112 -14.41 10.36 -4.76
CA TRP A 112 -15.50 10.63 -3.80
C TRP A 112 -16.00 9.36 -3.10
N ILE A 113 -15.07 8.45 -2.78
CA ILE A 113 -15.36 7.19 -2.08
C ILE A 113 -15.17 7.41 -0.57
N ASP A 114 -16.24 7.24 0.21
CA ASP A 114 -16.12 7.32 1.67
C ASP A 114 -15.48 6.03 2.22
N VAL A 115 -14.32 6.19 2.85
CA VAL A 115 -13.57 5.07 3.41
C VAL A 115 -13.25 5.28 4.88
N THR A 116 -13.19 4.17 5.61
CA THR A 116 -12.68 4.16 6.98
C THR A 116 -11.53 3.18 7.09
N MET A 117 -10.39 3.66 7.57
CA MET A 117 -9.27 2.78 7.93
C MET A 117 -9.45 2.27 9.36
N THR A 118 -9.31 0.96 9.53
CA THR A 118 -9.44 0.30 10.83
C THR A 118 -8.29 -0.67 11.06
N HIS A 119 -8.02 -0.95 12.33
CA HIS A 119 -7.14 -2.03 12.75
C HIS A 119 -7.94 -3.02 13.59
N SER A 120 -7.73 -4.31 13.37
CA SER A 120 -8.42 -5.37 14.11
C SER A 120 -7.39 -6.24 14.82
N ASP A 121 -7.41 -6.23 16.15
CA ASP A 121 -6.49 -7.03 16.96
C ASP A 121 -6.68 -8.53 16.71
N ASN A 122 -7.91 -8.98 16.52
CA ASN A 122 -8.22 -10.37 16.17
C ASN A 122 -7.57 -10.84 14.85
N LEU A 123 -7.37 -9.93 13.89
CA LEU A 123 -6.69 -10.24 12.63
C LEU A 123 -5.17 -10.11 12.79
N ALA A 124 -4.71 -9.18 13.62
CA ALA A 124 -3.29 -8.99 13.91
C ALA A 124 -2.70 -10.19 14.66
N GLU A 125 -3.47 -10.82 15.54
CA GLU A 125 -3.05 -12.00 16.32
C GLU A 125 -3.10 -13.31 15.54
N LYS A 126 -3.78 -13.36 14.37
CA LYS A 126 -3.79 -14.56 13.53
C LYS A 126 -2.48 -14.71 12.77
N PRO A 127 -1.66 -15.71 13.08
CA PRO A 127 -0.43 -15.93 12.35
C PRO A 127 -0.74 -16.39 10.93
N VAL A 128 -0.41 -15.56 9.97
CA VAL A 128 -0.39 -15.94 8.56
C VAL A 128 1.06 -16.09 8.13
N ALA A 129 1.47 -17.29 7.77
CA ALA A 129 2.86 -17.55 7.43
C ALA A 129 3.38 -16.58 6.36
N ASN A 130 4.47 -15.89 6.65
CA ASN A 130 5.12 -14.89 5.79
C ASN A 130 4.33 -13.59 5.55
N TYR A 131 3.23 -13.36 6.27
CA TYR A 131 2.44 -12.13 6.15
C TYR A 131 2.17 -11.55 7.53
N ARG A 132 2.12 -10.24 7.61
CA ARG A 132 1.70 -9.47 8.79
C ARG A 132 0.50 -8.62 8.40
N TYR A 133 -0.56 -8.69 9.19
CA TYR A 133 -1.69 -7.79 9.04
C TYR A 133 -1.28 -6.36 9.39
N VAL A 134 -1.66 -5.41 8.56
CA VAL A 134 -1.36 -3.98 8.72
C VAL A 134 -2.59 -3.18 9.09
N GLY A 135 -3.71 -3.46 8.43
CA GLY A 135 -4.96 -2.75 8.65
C GLY A 135 -6.01 -3.16 7.63
N SER A 136 -7.15 -2.52 7.72
CA SER A 136 -8.26 -2.73 6.78
C SER A 136 -8.83 -1.39 6.32
N VAL A 137 -9.29 -1.38 5.07
CA VAL A 137 -10.09 -0.29 4.50
C VAL A 137 -11.51 -0.79 4.34
N LEU A 138 -12.46 -0.08 4.92
CA LEU A 138 -13.89 -0.30 4.75
C LEU A 138 -14.43 0.80 3.83
N VAL A 139 -15.03 0.38 2.73
CA VAL A 139 -15.76 1.26 1.80
C VAL A 139 -17.19 1.36 2.30
N LYS A 140 -17.65 2.57 2.56
CA LYS A 140 -19.04 2.82 2.91
C LYS A 140 -19.88 2.99 1.66
N PRO A 141 -21.08 2.45 1.65
CA PRO A 141 -22.02 2.60 0.53
C PRO A 141 -22.50 4.03 0.38
#